data_0203982c29cdddacc12b8acce99feb7c
#
_entry.id   0203982c29cdddacc12b8acce99feb7c
#
_cell.length_a   1.000
_cell.length_b   1.000
_cell.length_c   1.000
_cell.angle_alpha   90.00
_cell.angle_beta   90.00
_cell.angle_gamma   90.00
#
_symmetry.space_group_name_H-M   'P 1'
#
loop_
_entity.id
_entity.type
_entity.pdbx_description
1 polymer ?
#
loop_
_entity_poly.entity_id
_entity_poly.type
_entity_poly.pdbx_seq_one_letter_code
_entity_poly.pdbx_strand_id
1 'polypeptide(L)'
;MHRFLKDQERKLHQQVQDFPVFNGKYSTTCYLDETLHALDDMYNKRKLNPIKYLRSLQTVFMHRPYRKMPETGLAIAYLFALSTGDSDDRAELTSYCYEAGIDPVKVINEMQEYSPDIKNLANPTDLNNEAFPMTMAIFKIFRASRHYRREVLDKMALGSDTMLDLGNLYTAALPAW
;
A
#
# COMPACT_ATOMS: atom_id res chain seq x y z
N MET A 1 0.05 -15.70 2.39
CA MET A 1 0.86 -15.91 1.18
C MET A 1 1.10 -17.39 0.87
N HIS A 2 1.62 -18.22 1.78
CA HIS A 2 1.95 -19.64 1.53
C HIS A 2 0.76 -20.55 1.15
N ARG A 3 -0.44 -20.31 1.65
CA ARG A 3 -1.63 -21.13 1.32
C ARG A 3 -2.15 -20.87 -0.09
N PHE A 4 -2.12 -19.63 -0.51
CA PHE A 4 -2.60 -19.19 -1.81
C PHE A 4 -1.70 -19.72 -2.95
N LEU A 5 -0.38 -19.67 -2.76
CA LEU A 5 0.58 -20.25 -3.70
C LEU A 5 0.38 -21.76 -3.89
N LYS A 6 0.10 -22.50 -2.79
CA LYS A 6 -0.14 -23.97 -2.88
C LYS A 6 -1.38 -24.34 -3.67
N ASP A 7 -2.46 -23.57 -3.56
CA ASP A 7 -3.69 -23.86 -4.32
C ASP A 7 -3.56 -23.46 -5.79
N GLN A 8 -2.74 -22.46 -6.09
CA GLN A 8 -2.40 -22.08 -7.45
C GLN A 8 -1.40 -23.03 -8.10
N GLU A 9 -0.40 -23.50 -7.38
CA GLU A 9 0.52 -24.53 -7.84
C GLU A 9 -0.23 -25.79 -8.26
N ARG A 10 -1.23 -26.24 -7.49
CA ARG A 10 -2.08 -27.39 -7.86
C ARG A 10 -2.85 -27.21 -9.16
N LYS A 11 -3.37 -26.00 -9.43
CA LYS A 11 -4.11 -25.71 -10.66
C LYS A 11 -3.17 -25.52 -11.86
N LEU A 12 -1.98 -24.97 -11.66
CA LEU A 12 -0.95 -24.81 -12.68
C LEU A 12 -0.33 -26.13 -13.09
N HIS A 13 -0.11 -27.07 -12.15
CA HIS A 13 0.37 -28.44 -12.48
C HIS A 13 -0.61 -29.25 -13.35
N GLN A 14 -1.89 -28.88 -13.34
CA GLN A 14 -2.88 -29.49 -14.25
C GLN A 14 -2.86 -28.89 -15.67
N GLN A 15 -2.18 -27.76 -15.91
CA GLN A 15 -2.18 -27.03 -17.18
C GLN A 15 -0.83 -26.91 -17.87
N VAL A 16 0.16 -27.74 -17.49
CA VAL A 16 1.44 -27.83 -18.23
C VAL A 16 2.12 -26.47 -18.43
N GLN A 17 2.79 -25.91 -17.44
CA GLN A 17 3.96 -25.07 -17.66
C GLN A 17 4.55 -24.51 -16.37
N ASP A 18 5.81 -24.82 -16.09
CA ASP A 18 6.62 -24.36 -14.95
C ASP A 18 7.03 -22.86 -15.03
N PHE A 19 6.23 -22.03 -15.67
CA PHE A 19 6.53 -20.60 -15.76
C PHE A 19 5.72 -19.82 -14.70
N PRO A 20 6.38 -19.00 -13.86
CA PRO A 20 5.68 -18.14 -12.94
C PRO A 20 4.85 -17.11 -13.70
N VAL A 21 3.55 -17.09 -13.45
CA VAL A 21 2.66 -16.07 -14.02
C VAL A 21 2.78 -14.81 -13.18
N PHE A 22 3.36 -13.76 -13.74
CA PHE A 22 3.44 -12.46 -13.10
C PHE A 22 2.18 -11.62 -13.39
N ASN A 23 1.47 -11.23 -12.33
CA ASN A 23 0.39 -10.27 -12.42
C ASN A 23 0.71 -9.04 -11.55
N GLY A 24 1.07 -7.92 -12.20
CA GLY A 24 1.47 -6.69 -11.53
C GLY A 24 0.35 -6.05 -10.70
N LYS A 25 -0.91 -6.13 -11.15
CA LYS A 25 -2.08 -5.63 -10.39
C LYS A 25 -2.27 -6.44 -9.12
N TYR A 26 -2.28 -7.75 -9.25
CA TYR A 26 -2.41 -8.66 -8.12
C TYR A 26 -1.29 -8.42 -7.08
N SER A 27 -0.04 -8.36 -7.53
CA SER A 27 1.11 -8.12 -6.64
C SER A 27 1.01 -6.78 -5.92
N THR A 28 0.56 -5.73 -6.62
CA THR A 28 0.35 -4.41 -6.02
C THR A 28 -0.78 -4.44 -5.00
N THR A 29 -1.91 -5.07 -5.34
CA THR A 29 -3.06 -5.18 -4.43
C THR A 29 -2.67 -5.93 -3.16
N CYS A 30 -1.99 -7.08 -3.28
CA CYS A 30 -1.49 -7.83 -2.12
C CYS A 30 -0.53 -6.99 -1.27
N TYR A 31 0.37 -6.25 -1.92
CA TYR A 31 1.33 -5.42 -1.19
C TYR A 31 0.65 -4.31 -0.38
N LEU A 32 -0.34 -3.63 -0.98
CA LEU A 32 -1.10 -2.58 -0.30
C LEU A 32 -1.91 -3.15 0.85
N ASP A 33 -2.67 -4.22 0.60
CA ASP A 33 -3.52 -4.88 1.58
C ASP A 33 -2.72 -5.38 2.80
N GLU A 34 -1.66 -6.12 2.56
CA GLU A 34 -0.81 -6.65 3.63
C GLU A 34 -0.06 -5.54 4.38
N THR A 35 0.33 -4.47 3.70
CA THR A 35 0.95 -3.30 4.35
C THR A 35 -0.03 -2.61 5.29
N LEU A 36 -1.27 -2.37 4.85
CA LEU A 36 -2.31 -1.75 5.66
C LEU A 36 -2.67 -2.62 6.86
N HIS A 37 -2.87 -3.92 6.67
CA HIS A 37 -3.17 -4.85 7.75
C HIS A 37 -2.04 -4.92 8.79
N ALA A 38 -0.79 -4.98 8.35
CA ALA A 38 0.35 -5.01 9.24
C ALA A 38 0.49 -3.74 10.08
N LEU A 39 0.23 -2.58 9.47
CA LEU A 39 0.24 -1.30 10.17
C LEU A 39 -0.91 -1.20 11.16
N ASP A 40 -2.12 -1.59 10.77
CA ASP A 40 -3.30 -1.57 11.64
C ASP A 40 -3.12 -2.49 12.85
N ASP A 41 -2.63 -3.72 12.65
CA ASP A 41 -2.30 -4.64 13.73
C ASP A 41 -1.24 -4.06 14.69
N MET A 42 -0.23 -3.40 14.16
CA MET A 42 0.79 -2.70 14.95
C MET A 42 0.19 -1.53 15.75
N TYR A 43 -0.65 -0.69 15.13
CA TYR A 43 -1.29 0.44 15.79
C TYR A 43 -2.18 -0.03 16.94
N ASN A 44 -2.97 -1.07 16.71
CA ASN A 44 -3.85 -1.66 17.70
C ASN A 44 -3.06 -2.26 18.89
N LYS A 45 -2.04 -3.06 18.62
CA LYS A 45 -1.19 -3.69 19.63
C LYS A 45 -0.42 -2.66 20.48
N ARG A 46 0.05 -1.59 19.85
CA ARG A 46 0.85 -0.56 20.50
C ARG A 46 0.02 0.63 21.00
N LYS A 47 -1.28 0.65 20.74
CA LYS A 47 -2.22 1.75 21.07
C LYS A 47 -1.71 3.08 20.51
N LEU A 48 -1.23 3.08 19.28
CA LEU A 48 -0.70 4.26 18.60
C LEU A 48 -1.80 4.98 17.84
N ASN A 49 -1.71 6.31 17.78
CA ASN A 49 -2.47 7.08 16.81
C ASN A 49 -1.77 6.98 15.45
N PRO A 50 -2.42 6.45 14.39
CA PRO A 50 -1.77 6.15 13.11
C PRO A 50 -1.09 7.36 12.47
N ILE A 51 -1.78 8.49 12.35
CA ILE A 51 -1.24 9.66 11.67
C ILE A 51 -0.10 10.30 12.47
N LYS A 52 -0.21 10.37 13.80
CA LYS A 52 0.88 10.88 14.65
C LYS A 52 2.12 10.01 14.56
N TYR A 53 1.91 8.69 14.53
CA TYR A 53 3.01 7.75 14.35
C TYR A 53 3.69 7.94 13.00
N LEU A 54 2.95 7.92 11.90
CA LEU A 54 3.53 8.11 10.56
C LEU A 54 4.28 9.44 10.43
N ARG A 55 3.73 10.53 10.97
CA ARG A 55 4.40 11.84 10.96
C ARG A 55 5.67 11.87 11.80
N SER A 56 5.77 11.08 12.86
CA SER A 56 6.96 11.02 13.71
C SER A 56 8.13 10.27 13.10
N LEU A 57 7.89 9.45 12.07
CA LEU A 57 8.95 8.71 11.39
C LEU A 57 9.87 9.66 10.62
N GLN A 58 11.17 9.49 10.79
CA GLN A 58 12.18 10.23 10.03
C GLN A 58 12.61 9.47 8.78
N THR A 59 12.64 8.15 8.86
CA THR A 59 13.09 7.25 7.80
C THR A 59 12.22 6.02 7.75
N VAL A 60 11.97 5.52 6.54
CA VAL A 60 11.16 4.32 6.32
C VAL A 60 11.91 3.34 5.43
N PHE A 61 12.03 2.10 5.92
CA PHE A 61 12.58 0.98 5.19
C PHE A 61 11.43 0.04 4.81
N MET A 62 11.22 -0.15 3.52
CA MET A 62 10.18 -1.03 3.00
C MET A 62 10.74 -1.98 1.96
N HIS A 63 10.24 -3.20 1.95
CA HIS A 63 10.50 -4.13 0.85
C HIS A 63 10.10 -3.50 -0.49
N ARG A 64 11.00 -3.55 -1.46
CA ARG A 64 10.88 -2.84 -2.74
C ARG A 64 10.93 -3.80 -3.94
N PRO A 65 9.84 -4.49 -4.26
CA PRO A 65 9.79 -5.36 -5.44
C PRO A 65 9.98 -4.59 -6.75
N TYR A 66 9.47 -3.35 -6.81
CA TYR A 66 9.77 -2.37 -7.85
C TYR A 66 9.69 -0.95 -7.28
N ARG A 67 10.30 -0.01 -8.00
CA ARG A 67 10.59 1.34 -7.51
C ARG A 67 9.41 2.05 -6.82
N LYS A 68 8.23 2.02 -7.42
CA LYS A 68 7.07 2.81 -6.92
C LYS A 68 6.17 2.06 -5.93
N MET A 69 6.36 0.77 -5.73
CA MET A 69 5.48 -0.01 -4.87
C MET A 69 5.51 0.46 -3.41
N PRO A 70 6.68 0.63 -2.75
CA PRO A 70 6.72 1.13 -1.40
C PRO A 70 6.28 2.60 -1.28
N GLU A 71 6.57 3.44 -2.30
CA GLU A 71 6.06 4.82 -2.34
C GLU A 71 4.53 4.82 -2.29
N THR A 72 3.89 3.98 -3.12
CA THR A 72 2.42 3.84 -3.13
C THR A 72 1.93 3.28 -1.80
N GLY A 73 2.58 2.25 -1.26
CA GLY A 73 2.21 1.64 0.02
C GLY A 73 2.23 2.64 1.17
N LEU A 74 3.30 3.40 1.31
CA LEU A 74 3.40 4.43 2.36
C LEU A 74 2.40 5.57 2.16
N ALA A 75 2.18 5.99 0.91
CA ALA A 75 1.23 7.05 0.60
C ALA A 75 -0.22 6.64 0.91
N ILE A 76 -0.61 5.43 0.54
CA ILE A 76 -1.95 4.90 0.84
C ILE A 76 -2.11 4.74 2.36
N ALA A 77 -1.10 4.23 3.06
CA ALA A 77 -1.11 4.15 4.52
C ALA A 77 -1.27 5.53 5.18
N TYR A 78 -0.63 6.58 4.63
CA TYR A 78 -0.80 7.95 5.12
C TYR A 78 -2.24 8.45 4.92
N LEU A 79 -2.83 8.25 3.74
CA LEU A 79 -4.22 8.63 3.46
C LEU A 79 -5.21 7.90 4.39
N PHE A 80 -5.01 6.61 4.64
CA PHE A 80 -5.79 5.85 5.62
C PHE A 80 -5.64 6.42 7.04
N ALA A 81 -4.43 6.76 7.42
CA ALA A 81 -4.17 7.34 8.74
C ALA A 81 -4.85 8.70 8.93
N LEU A 82 -4.96 9.54 7.88
CA LEU A 82 -5.71 10.80 7.92
C LEU A 82 -7.19 10.59 8.26
N SER A 83 -7.81 9.52 7.76
CA SER A 83 -9.23 9.24 8.02
C SER A 83 -9.54 8.98 9.49
N THR A 84 -8.56 8.49 10.24
CA THR A 84 -8.67 8.18 11.69
C THR A 84 -8.09 9.26 12.59
N GLY A 85 -7.57 10.34 12.01
CA GLY A 85 -6.96 11.45 12.71
C GLY A 85 -7.96 12.43 13.34
N ASP A 86 -7.45 13.58 13.76
CA ASP A 86 -8.28 14.68 14.31
C ASP A 86 -9.02 15.45 13.20
N SER A 87 -9.63 16.60 13.56
CA SER A 87 -10.38 17.43 12.62
C SER A 87 -9.52 17.96 11.48
N ASP A 88 -8.28 18.33 11.78
CA ASP A 88 -7.37 18.91 10.79
C ASP A 88 -6.86 17.84 9.83
N ASP A 89 -6.58 16.64 10.32
CA ASP A 89 -6.22 15.48 9.53
C ASP A 89 -7.34 15.09 8.55
N ARG A 90 -8.58 15.02 9.05
CA ARG A 90 -9.75 14.75 8.21
C ARG A 90 -10.02 15.88 7.21
N ALA A 91 -9.76 17.13 7.57
CA ALA A 91 -9.86 18.26 6.66
C ALA A 91 -8.81 18.17 5.54
N GLU A 92 -7.59 17.73 5.84
CA GLU A 92 -6.55 17.46 4.85
C GLU A 92 -7.04 16.39 3.85
N LEU A 93 -7.54 15.24 4.34
CA LEU A 93 -8.09 14.18 3.47
C LEU A 93 -9.24 14.70 2.61
N THR A 94 -10.17 15.44 3.22
CA THR A 94 -11.33 16.02 2.56
C THR A 94 -10.93 16.98 1.44
N SER A 95 -9.86 17.76 1.60
CA SER A 95 -9.36 18.63 0.54
C SER A 95 -8.93 17.87 -0.71
N TYR A 96 -8.24 16.73 -0.54
CA TYR A 96 -7.87 15.87 -1.67
C TYR A 96 -9.10 15.24 -2.35
N CYS A 97 -10.13 14.90 -1.56
CA CYS A 97 -11.37 14.37 -2.11
C CYS A 97 -12.08 15.42 -2.99
N TYR A 98 -12.22 16.64 -2.51
CA TYR A 98 -12.86 17.71 -3.29
C TYR A 98 -12.07 18.07 -4.56
N GLU A 99 -10.75 18.11 -4.46
CA GLU A 99 -9.90 18.38 -5.64
C GLU A 99 -10.01 17.25 -6.69
N ALA A 100 -10.23 16.01 -6.24
CA ALA A 100 -10.47 14.86 -7.11
C ALA A 100 -11.93 14.77 -7.61
N GLY A 101 -12.84 15.63 -7.12
CA GLY A 101 -14.27 15.56 -7.42
C GLY A 101 -14.97 14.33 -6.82
N ILE A 102 -14.47 13.80 -5.69
CA ILE A 102 -14.99 12.59 -5.05
C ILE A 102 -15.59 12.97 -3.69
N ASP A 103 -16.73 12.36 -3.37
CA ASP A 103 -17.36 12.52 -2.07
C ASP A 103 -16.48 11.91 -0.96
N PRO A 104 -16.06 12.72 0.05
CA PRO A 104 -15.23 12.23 1.16
C PRO A 104 -15.84 11.05 1.92
N VAL A 105 -17.16 11.01 2.06
CA VAL A 105 -17.86 9.91 2.75
C VAL A 105 -17.62 8.58 2.03
N LYS A 106 -17.67 8.59 0.71
CA LYS A 106 -17.41 7.38 -0.08
C LYS A 106 -15.98 6.88 0.05
N VAL A 107 -15.01 7.81 0.12
CA VAL A 107 -13.60 7.45 0.32
C VAL A 107 -13.40 6.85 1.72
N ILE A 108 -13.99 7.45 2.75
CA ILE A 108 -13.89 6.94 4.12
C ILE A 108 -14.52 5.55 4.24
N ASN A 109 -15.69 5.35 3.63
CA ASN A 109 -16.36 4.04 3.61
C ASN A 109 -15.49 2.99 2.88
N GLU A 110 -14.88 3.35 1.75
CA GLU A 110 -13.94 2.46 1.07
C GLU A 110 -12.78 2.07 1.98
N MET A 111 -12.19 3.03 2.70
CA MET A 111 -11.08 2.77 3.62
C MET A 111 -11.48 1.87 4.81
N GLN A 112 -12.73 1.91 5.24
CA GLN A 112 -13.23 1.14 6.38
C GLN A 112 -13.76 -0.24 6.00
N GLU A 113 -14.40 -0.36 4.85
CA GLU A 113 -15.19 -1.52 4.46
C GLU A 113 -14.54 -2.34 3.33
N TYR A 114 -13.63 -1.71 2.57
CA TYR A 114 -13.05 -2.38 1.42
C TYR A 114 -12.05 -3.45 1.86
N SER A 115 -12.35 -4.68 1.51
CA SER A 115 -11.41 -5.79 1.55
C SER A 115 -11.27 -6.34 0.14
N PRO A 116 -10.08 -6.26 -0.47
CA PRO A 116 -9.89 -6.87 -1.78
C PRO A 116 -10.19 -8.37 -1.70
N ASP A 117 -11.05 -8.87 -2.56
CA ASP A 117 -11.40 -10.30 -2.60
C ASP A 117 -10.28 -11.13 -3.25
N ILE A 118 -9.08 -11.00 -2.67
CA ILE A 118 -7.87 -11.69 -3.14
C ILE A 118 -7.96 -13.19 -2.84
N LYS A 119 -8.65 -13.54 -1.75
CA LYS A 119 -8.69 -14.93 -1.25
C LYS A 119 -9.58 -15.84 -2.08
N ASN A 120 -10.58 -15.27 -2.75
CA ASN A 120 -11.56 -16.02 -3.53
C ASN A 120 -11.30 -15.98 -5.04
N LEU A 121 -10.23 -15.31 -5.48
CA LEU A 121 -9.85 -15.30 -6.89
C LEU A 121 -9.47 -16.72 -7.34
N ALA A 122 -10.20 -17.21 -8.32
CA ALA A 122 -9.89 -18.50 -8.95
C ALA A 122 -8.55 -18.45 -9.71
N ASN A 123 -8.20 -17.27 -10.22
CA ASN A 123 -6.96 -17.01 -10.93
C ASN A 123 -6.51 -15.56 -10.65
N PRO A 124 -5.21 -15.26 -10.38
CA PRO A 124 -4.72 -13.89 -10.22
C PRO A 124 -4.99 -12.97 -11.42
N THR A 125 -5.19 -13.53 -12.61
CA THR A 125 -5.56 -12.77 -13.80
C THR A 125 -6.99 -12.24 -13.75
N ASP A 126 -7.83 -12.77 -12.86
CA ASP A 126 -9.23 -12.36 -12.71
C ASP A 126 -9.38 -11.07 -11.89
N LEU A 127 -8.29 -10.56 -11.32
CA LEU A 127 -8.29 -9.27 -10.64
C LEU A 127 -8.39 -8.12 -11.64
N ASN A 128 -9.62 -7.75 -11.98
CA ASN A 128 -9.90 -6.70 -12.95
C ASN A 128 -9.90 -5.29 -12.34
N ASN A 129 -10.13 -5.20 -11.02
CA ASN A 129 -10.28 -3.93 -10.33
C ASN A 129 -8.98 -3.54 -9.59
N GLU A 130 -8.71 -2.25 -9.55
CA GLU A 130 -7.67 -1.70 -8.66
C GLU A 130 -8.13 -1.85 -7.19
N ALA A 131 -7.17 -2.14 -6.30
CA ALA A 131 -7.44 -2.03 -4.88
C ALA A 131 -7.72 -0.56 -4.53
N PHE A 132 -8.73 -0.32 -3.71
CA PHE A 132 -9.07 1.01 -3.21
C PHE A 132 -9.20 2.07 -4.32
N PRO A 133 -10.11 1.90 -5.31
CA PRO A 133 -10.16 2.75 -6.50
C PRO A 133 -10.38 4.22 -6.20
N MET A 134 -11.19 4.57 -5.19
CA MET A 134 -11.41 5.98 -4.80
C MET A 134 -10.18 6.54 -4.10
N THR A 135 -9.57 5.78 -3.19
CA THR A 135 -8.31 6.14 -2.53
C THR A 135 -7.18 6.30 -3.54
N MET A 136 -7.12 5.44 -4.56
CA MET A 136 -6.16 5.57 -5.66
C MET A 136 -6.41 6.81 -6.53
N ALA A 137 -7.64 7.25 -6.66
CA ALA A 137 -7.95 8.50 -7.37
C ALA A 137 -7.46 9.73 -6.57
N ILE A 138 -7.74 9.80 -5.26
CA ILE A 138 -7.22 10.90 -4.43
C ILE A 138 -5.71 10.83 -4.24
N PHE A 139 -5.10 9.65 -4.31
CA PHE A 139 -3.64 9.49 -4.28
C PHE A 139 -2.96 10.26 -5.43
N LYS A 140 -3.59 10.36 -6.61
CA LYS A 140 -3.06 11.17 -7.72
C LYS A 140 -2.95 12.65 -7.34
N ILE A 141 -3.93 13.17 -6.59
CA ILE A 141 -3.93 14.53 -6.07
C ILE A 141 -2.88 14.69 -4.97
N PHE A 142 -2.88 13.77 -4.00
CA PHE A 142 -1.91 13.76 -2.91
C PHE A 142 -0.46 13.80 -3.42
N ARG A 143 -0.15 13.06 -4.48
CA ARG A 143 1.19 13.03 -5.11
C ARG A 143 1.70 14.39 -5.59
N ALA A 144 0.81 15.31 -5.91
CA ALA A 144 1.18 16.68 -6.30
C ALA A 144 1.39 17.61 -5.09
N SER A 145 1.03 17.18 -3.88
CA SER A 145 1.07 17.99 -2.68
C SER A 145 2.47 18.06 -2.05
N ARG A 146 2.70 19.12 -1.25
CA ARG A 146 3.91 19.24 -0.41
C ARG A 146 3.95 18.16 0.68
N HIS A 147 2.79 17.68 1.13
CA HIS A 147 2.70 16.64 2.13
C HIS A 147 3.23 15.31 1.60
N TYR A 148 2.93 14.96 0.34
CA TYR A 148 3.50 13.76 -0.28
C TYR A 148 5.03 13.78 -0.26
N ARG A 149 5.63 14.90 -0.63
CA ARG A 149 7.09 15.03 -0.58
C ARG A 149 7.62 14.76 0.82
N ARG A 150 7.09 15.48 1.83
CA ARG A 150 7.54 15.39 3.22
C ARG A 150 7.27 14.03 3.85
N GLU A 151 6.06 13.50 3.67
CA GLU A 151 5.59 12.32 4.38
C GLU A 151 5.93 10.99 3.70
N VAL A 152 6.28 11.04 2.41
CA VAL A 152 6.61 9.86 1.63
C VAL A 152 8.05 9.94 1.09
N LEU A 153 8.32 10.88 0.19
CA LEU A 153 9.58 10.87 -0.56
C LEU A 153 10.79 11.14 0.34
N ASP A 154 10.74 12.18 1.19
CA ASP A 154 11.86 12.54 2.04
C ASP A 154 12.16 11.44 3.07
N LYS A 155 11.12 10.74 3.58
CA LYS A 155 11.29 9.62 4.51
C LYS A 155 11.85 8.37 3.83
N MET A 156 11.56 8.16 2.56
CA MET A 156 12.08 7.04 1.80
C MET A 156 13.47 7.30 1.23
N ALA A 157 13.83 8.55 0.97
CA ALA A 157 15.13 8.92 0.43
C ALA A 157 16.29 8.49 1.33
N LEU A 158 16.13 8.57 2.66
CA LEU A 158 17.14 8.16 3.63
C LEU A 158 17.15 6.65 3.91
N GLY A 159 16.10 5.95 3.56
CA GLY A 159 15.94 4.51 3.81
C GLY A 159 15.85 3.72 2.52
N SER A 160 14.65 3.51 2.06
CA SER A 160 14.35 2.60 0.93
C SER A 160 15.04 2.97 -0.39
N ASP A 161 15.37 4.25 -0.61
CA ASP A 161 15.95 4.70 -1.88
C ASP A 161 17.44 4.40 -2.03
N THR A 162 18.15 4.25 -0.93
CA THR A 162 19.59 3.89 -0.95
C THR A 162 19.87 2.55 -1.63
N MET A 163 18.84 1.71 -1.75
CA MET A 163 18.94 0.36 -2.33
C MET A 163 18.46 0.29 -3.79
N LEU A 164 18.11 1.42 -4.42
CA LEU A 164 17.55 1.44 -5.77
C LEU A 164 18.45 0.78 -6.82
N ASP A 165 19.75 0.94 -6.68
CA ASP A 165 20.74 0.45 -7.64
C ASP A 165 21.15 -1.02 -7.40
N LEU A 166 20.74 -1.59 -6.27
CA LEU A 166 21.11 -2.96 -5.90
C LEU A 166 20.05 -4.00 -6.30
N GLY A 167 18.90 -3.54 -6.79
CA GLY A 167 17.79 -4.41 -7.18
C GLY A 167 17.05 -5.02 -5.99
N ASN A 168 16.26 -6.06 -6.26
CA ASN A 168 15.44 -6.71 -5.24
C ASN A 168 16.23 -7.76 -4.45
N LEU A 169 16.83 -7.34 -3.36
CA LEU A 169 17.60 -8.21 -2.46
C LEU A 169 16.77 -8.82 -1.32
N TYR A 170 15.46 -8.58 -1.30
CA TYR A 170 14.56 -9.00 -0.20
C TYR A 170 15.08 -8.57 1.17
N THR A 171 14.99 -9.46 2.16
CA THR A 171 15.49 -9.19 3.52
C THR A 171 17.00 -9.02 3.62
N ALA A 172 17.77 -9.49 2.64
CA ALA A 172 19.21 -9.30 2.58
C ALA A 172 19.61 -7.83 2.36
N ALA A 173 18.70 -6.97 1.93
CA ALA A 173 18.93 -5.54 1.82
C ALA A 173 19.12 -4.86 3.19
N LEU A 174 18.42 -5.34 4.24
CA LEU A 174 18.45 -4.71 5.56
C LEU A 174 19.86 -4.58 6.19
N PRO A 175 20.72 -5.59 6.13
CA PRO A 175 22.09 -5.46 6.66
C PRO A 175 23.01 -4.54 5.84
N ALA A 176 22.58 -4.15 4.64
CA ALA A 176 23.40 -3.32 3.75
C ALA A 176 23.17 -1.80 3.96
N TRP A 177 22.28 -1.43 4.89
CA TRP A 177 22.01 -0.03 5.26
C TRP A 177 22.87 0.47 6.39
#